data_992416d289a88e9240583145c94f682e
#
_entry.id   992416d289a88e9240583145c94f682e
#
_cell.length_a   1.000
_cell.length_b   1.000
_cell.length_c   1.000
_cell.angle_alpha   90.00
_cell.angle_beta   90.00
_cell.angle_gamma   90.00
#
_symmetry.space_group_name_H-M   'P 1'
#
loop_
_entity.id
_entity.type
_entity.pdbx_description
1 polymer ?
#
loop_
_entity_poly.entity_id
_entity_poly.type
_entity_poly.pdbx_seq_one_letter_code
_entity_poly.pdbx_strand_id
1 'polypeptide(L)'
;MKKSFKAPLLATAIVSSSFAFAGAAYGQAFYLQEQSTRGQGRAFSGEGADTGASSLWWNPASIAGMERGEAVLGASAIIPKGDVVDNGTLIRRPGQTTFQPVGGDRVSSDPINRGVVPSGAVAIPLGDRVAVGLAVTSPYSFTTEYGGSSWARYSALKTELRTIDIQPSVGIAVLDWLRVGGGLNVEYTKAELGNALPNLSSALPDGYQRLKGDGWDLGWTAGVQLHNDWATVGISYKSNIKHKLKGTLEVGGLVGPLAGQNRTIDGATAEFYTPAQIIVAGRFRTTDKLTLNAQVVRFTWADFDAIRLGAPINTAIPENYRNSWSLAGGFDYAANDRLTVRAGVQRGITPTQDGNRDARVPDANRWNYSIGGSYKVTPRFTLDAAGSYIDFANASIDRRTAAYAGTAVQTPILTNGQVQNARAFVASIGGRFSF
;
A
#
# COMPACT_ATOMS: atom_id res chain seq x y z
N MET A 1 41.76 -34.94 -19.29
CA MET A 1 40.76 -34.16 -20.04
C MET A 1 39.99 -33.30 -19.05
N LYS A 2 40.32 -32.02 -18.96
CA LYS A 2 39.63 -31.04 -18.10
C LYS A 2 38.42 -30.49 -18.85
N LYS A 3 37.20 -30.81 -18.44
CA LYS A 3 35.99 -30.14 -18.93
C LYS A 3 35.80 -28.83 -18.19
N SER A 4 36.02 -27.73 -18.89
CA SER A 4 35.74 -26.37 -18.41
C SER A 4 34.24 -26.18 -18.42
N PHE A 5 33.65 -25.95 -17.25
CA PHE A 5 32.28 -25.48 -17.07
C PHE A 5 32.27 -23.98 -17.43
N LYS A 6 31.72 -23.64 -18.59
CA LYS A 6 31.35 -22.27 -18.92
C LYS A 6 29.96 -22.00 -18.31
N ALA A 7 29.92 -21.28 -17.19
CA ALA A 7 28.70 -20.67 -16.71
C ALA A 7 28.29 -19.53 -17.68
N PRO A 8 27.05 -19.46 -18.11
CA PRO A 8 26.60 -18.29 -18.85
C PRO A 8 26.42 -17.13 -17.86
N LEU A 9 27.20 -16.07 -18.08
CA LEU A 9 26.93 -14.75 -17.50
C LEU A 9 25.55 -14.27 -17.98
N LEU A 10 24.56 -14.37 -17.12
CA LEU A 10 23.26 -13.69 -17.26
C LEU A 10 23.01 -12.87 -15.98
N ALA A 11 23.91 -11.95 -15.73
CA ALA A 11 23.78 -10.97 -14.68
C ALA A 11 24.45 -9.69 -15.14
N THR A 12 23.76 -8.89 -15.95
CA THR A 12 23.98 -7.43 -16.02
C THR A 12 22.98 -6.83 -17.00
N ALA A 13 21.75 -6.62 -16.54
CA ALA A 13 20.85 -5.62 -17.08
C ALA A 13 19.87 -5.23 -15.97
N ILE A 14 20.40 -4.70 -14.85
CA ILE A 14 19.64 -3.76 -14.05
C ILE A 14 19.66 -2.47 -14.84
N VAL A 15 18.70 -2.37 -15.74
CA VAL A 15 18.37 -1.12 -16.42
C VAL A 15 17.95 -0.15 -15.33
N SER A 16 18.81 0.84 -15.10
CA SER A 16 18.48 2.06 -14.34
C SER A 16 17.46 2.88 -15.17
N SER A 17 16.27 2.35 -15.34
CA SER A 17 15.12 3.12 -15.76
C SER A 17 14.58 3.81 -14.52
N SER A 18 14.65 5.13 -14.52
CA SER A 18 13.93 5.99 -13.57
C SER A 18 12.44 5.75 -13.78
N PHE A 19 11.89 4.71 -13.16
CA PHE A 19 10.46 4.49 -13.13
C PHE A 19 9.87 5.63 -12.30
N ALA A 20 9.12 6.50 -12.96
CA ALA A 20 8.25 7.46 -12.30
C ALA A 20 7.13 6.66 -11.62
N PHE A 21 7.35 6.28 -10.38
CA PHE A 21 6.32 5.68 -9.52
C PHE A 21 5.36 6.79 -9.12
N ALA A 22 4.22 6.90 -9.79
CA ALA A 22 3.08 7.62 -9.27
C ALA A 22 2.23 6.60 -8.51
N GLY A 23 2.17 6.72 -7.20
CA GLY A 23 1.42 5.81 -6.34
C GLY A 23 -0.05 6.21 -6.28
N ALA A 24 -0.93 5.26 -6.51
CA ALA A 24 -2.34 5.39 -6.23
C ALA A 24 -2.70 4.37 -5.15
N ALA A 25 -3.20 4.81 -4.00
CA ALA A 25 -3.72 3.93 -2.97
C ALA A 25 -5.23 4.06 -2.89
N TYR A 26 -5.91 2.95 -3.02
CA TYR A 26 -7.24 2.75 -2.53
C TYR A 26 -7.30 1.41 -1.83
N GLY A 27 -7.52 1.49 -0.53
CA GLY A 27 -7.94 0.35 0.22
C GLY A 27 -7.10 -0.01 1.43
N GLN A 28 -7.77 -0.07 2.56
CA GLN A 28 -7.15 -0.27 3.86
C GLN A 28 -6.05 0.77 4.13
N ALA A 29 -6.46 2.05 4.07
CA ALA A 29 -5.62 3.23 4.09
C ALA A 29 -4.70 3.29 2.85
N PHE A 30 -3.40 3.17 3.02
CA PHE A 30 -2.39 3.27 1.97
C PHE A 30 -1.72 1.92 1.64
N TYR A 31 -2.32 0.79 2.05
CA TYR A 31 -1.85 -0.54 1.69
C TYR A 31 -2.24 -0.90 0.26
N LEU A 32 -1.27 -1.35 -0.53
CA LEU A 32 -1.42 -1.85 -1.89
C LEU A 32 -1.25 -3.37 -1.91
N GLN A 33 -2.28 -4.06 -2.34
CA GLN A 33 -2.24 -5.53 -2.50
C GLN A 33 -1.83 -5.98 -3.91
N GLU A 34 -1.70 -5.06 -4.85
CA GLU A 34 -1.45 -5.27 -6.28
C GLU A 34 -0.02 -5.72 -6.57
N GLN A 35 0.46 -6.73 -5.80
CA GLN A 35 1.82 -7.29 -5.88
C GLN A 35 1.89 -8.59 -6.71
N SER A 36 0.77 -9.05 -7.28
CA SER A 36 0.68 -10.24 -8.15
C SER A 36 -0.45 -10.09 -9.15
N THR A 37 -0.13 -10.13 -10.45
CA THR A 37 -1.14 -10.14 -11.52
C THR A 37 -2.02 -11.39 -11.42
N ARG A 38 -1.43 -12.55 -11.10
CA ARG A 38 -2.17 -13.81 -10.89
C ARG A 38 -3.14 -13.68 -9.72
N GLY A 39 -2.69 -13.15 -8.60
CA GLY A 39 -3.49 -12.93 -7.40
C GLY A 39 -4.63 -11.95 -7.63
N GLN A 40 -4.37 -10.85 -8.35
CA GLN A 40 -5.40 -9.89 -8.69
C GLN A 40 -6.57 -10.53 -9.46
N GLY A 41 -6.31 -11.44 -10.39
CA GLY A 41 -7.35 -12.08 -11.19
C GLY A 41 -8.41 -12.83 -10.37
N ARG A 42 -8.14 -13.12 -9.09
CA ARG A 42 -9.06 -13.77 -8.13
C ARG A 42 -9.30 -12.93 -6.88
N ALA A 43 -9.15 -11.60 -6.98
CA ALA A 43 -9.28 -10.66 -5.87
C ALA A 43 -8.38 -11.02 -4.66
N PHE A 44 -7.17 -11.55 -4.92
CA PHE A 44 -6.19 -11.98 -3.91
C PHE A 44 -6.68 -13.08 -2.95
N SER A 45 -7.74 -13.79 -3.30
CA SER A 45 -8.18 -14.96 -2.55
C SER A 45 -7.17 -16.11 -2.70
N GLY A 46 -6.69 -16.65 -1.58
CA GLY A 46 -5.81 -17.80 -1.56
C GLY A 46 -4.31 -17.53 -1.80
N GLU A 47 -3.83 -16.28 -1.77
CA GLU A 47 -2.41 -15.97 -1.96
C GLU A 47 -1.51 -16.62 -0.90
N GLY A 48 -1.94 -16.64 0.37
CA GLY A 48 -1.21 -17.28 1.47
C GLY A 48 -1.12 -18.82 1.35
N ALA A 49 -1.97 -19.43 0.53
CA ALA A 49 -2.03 -20.88 0.30
C ALA A 49 -1.59 -21.30 -1.11
N ASP A 50 -1.22 -20.34 -1.97
CA ASP A 50 -0.74 -20.65 -3.32
C ASP A 50 0.76 -20.96 -3.33
N THR A 51 1.26 -21.49 -4.43
CA THR A 51 2.65 -21.91 -4.60
C THR A 51 3.38 -21.09 -5.67
N GLY A 52 4.73 -21.10 -5.58
CA GLY A 52 5.61 -20.43 -6.51
C GLY A 52 6.01 -19.02 -6.09
N ALA A 53 6.88 -18.42 -6.89
CA ALA A 53 7.46 -17.11 -6.62
C ALA A 53 6.40 -15.99 -6.58
N SER A 54 5.29 -16.11 -7.31
CA SER A 54 4.21 -15.12 -7.32
C SER A 54 3.60 -14.90 -5.94
N SER A 55 3.62 -15.88 -5.05
CA SER A 55 3.01 -15.82 -3.71
C SER A 55 4.01 -15.66 -2.57
N LEU A 56 5.30 -15.58 -2.91
CA LEU A 56 6.42 -15.47 -1.96
C LEU A 56 6.23 -14.31 -0.97
N TRP A 57 5.80 -13.15 -1.46
CA TRP A 57 5.62 -11.98 -0.61
C TRP A 57 4.52 -12.18 0.45
N TRP A 58 3.44 -12.93 0.14
CA TRP A 58 2.36 -13.22 1.10
C TRP A 58 2.73 -14.32 2.10
N ASN A 59 3.41 -15.37 1.61
CA ASN A 59 3.78 -16.52 2.44
C ASN A 59 5.08 -17.15 1.95
N PRO A 60 6.20 -17.02 2.66
CA PRO A 60 7.48 -17.62 2.26
C PRO A 60 7.46 -19.14 2.11
N ALA A 61 6.50 -19.84 2.76
CA ALA A 61 6.33 -21.28 2.57
C ALA A 61 5.89 -21.65 1.14
N SER A 62 5.41 -20.69 0.34
CA SER A 62 4.95 -20.90 -1.04
C SER A 62 6.02 -21.45 -1.99
N ILE A 63 7.29 -21.22 -1.69
CA ILE A 63 8.42 -21.66 -2.53
C ILE A 63 9.01 -23.00 -2.06
N ALA A 64 8.57 -23.53 -0.92
CA ALA A 64 9.08 -24.78 -0.38
C ALA A 64 8.71 -25.98 -1.27
N GLY A 65 9.66 -26.86 -1.55
CA GLY A 65 9.44 -28.06 -2.37
C GLY A 65 9.15 -27.77 -3.84
N MET A 66 9.61 -26.63 -4.37
CA MET A 66 9.57 -26.36 -5.80
C MET A 66 10.54 -27.25 -6.55
N GLU A 67 10.09 -27.83 -7.67
CA GLU A 67 10.95 -28.67 -8.51
C GLU A 67 11.80 -27.85 -9.49
N ARG A 68 11.36 -26.63 -9.83
CA ARG A 68 11.99 -25.75 -10.83
C ARG A 68 12.06 -24.34 -10.32
N GLY A 69 13.07 -23.59 -10.76
CA GLY A 69 13.14 -22.17 -10.53
C GLY A 69 12.00 -21.43 -11.24
N GLU A 70 11.54 -20.35 -10.62
CA GLU A 70 10.51 -19.46 -11.19
C GLU A 70 10.92 -18.01 -11.01
N ALA A 71 10.82 -17.22 -12.09
CA ALA A 71 10.94 -15.76 -12.06
C ALA A 71 9.62 -15.14 -12.50
N VAL A 72 9.19 -14.11 -11.80
CA VAL A 72 7.93 -13.41 -12.05
C VAL A 72 8.19 -11.92 -12.13
N LEU A 73 7.61 -11.27 -13.13
CA LEU A 73 7.56 -9.81 -13.24
C LEU A 73 6.14 -9.40 -13.58
N GLY A 74 5.67 -8.31 -13.00
CA GLY A 74 4.35 -7.78 -13.26
C GLY A 74 4.28 -6.27 -13.01
N ALA A 75 3.24 -5.66 -13.55
CA ALA A 75 2.90 -4.27 -13.29
C ALA A 75 1.38 -4.10 -13.25
N SER A 76 0.91 -3.30 -12.31
CA SER A 76 -0.50 -2.97 -12.11
C SER A 76 -0.69 -1.47 -12.27
N ALA A 77 -1.48 -1.04 -13.26
CA ALA A 77 -1.90 0.34 -13.43
C ALA A 77 -3.18 0.57 -12.63
N ILE A 78 -3.17 1.54 -11.72
CA ILE A 78 -4.28 1.88 -10.83
C ILE A 78 -4.79 3.26 -11.21
N ILE A 79 -6.10 3.36 -11.49
CA ILE A 79 -6.77 4.58 -11.94
C ILE A 79 -7.91 4.89 -10.96
N PRO A 80 -7.64 5.69 -9.92
CA PRO A 80 -8.63 6.11 -8.96
C PRO A 80 -9.51 7.22 -9.53
N LYS A 81 -10.75 7.28 -9.06
CA LYS A 81 -11.76 8.30 -9.36
C LYS A 81 -12.58 8.56 -8.12
N GLY A 82 -12.99 9.81 -7.91
CA GLY A 82 -13.89 10.17 -6.82
C GLY A 82 -13.77 11.63 -6.42
N ASP A 83 -14.71 12.08 -5.62
CA ASP A 83 -14.80 13.45 -5.17
C ASP A 83 -14.61 13.52 -3.64
N VAL A 84 -13.93 14.57 -3.21
CA VAL A 84 -13.85 14.95 -1.79
C VAL A 84 -14.49 16.32 -1.64
N VAL A 85 -15.65 16.35 -0.98
CA VAL A 85 -16.58 17.47 -0.97
C VAL A 85 -16.62 18.13 0.40
N ASP A 86 -16.62 19.46 0.44
CA ASP A 86 -16.79 20.26 1.66
C ASP A 86 -18.26 20.29 2.12
N ASN A 87 -18.48 19.93 3.38
CA ASN A 87 -19.77 20.05 4.06
C ASN A 87 -19.82 21.23 5.05
N GLY A 88 -18.88 22.17 4.94
CA GLY A 88 -18.81 23.35 5.78
C GLY A 88 -17.63 23.36 6.74
N THR A 89 -16.43 23.27 6.20
CA THR A 89 -15.17 23.41 6.95
C THR A 89 -15.00 24.84 7.46
N LEU A 90 -14.68 24.96 8.75
CA LEU A 90 -14.63 26.22 9.47
C LEU A 90 -13.24 26.47 10.07
N ILE A 91 -12.87 27.75 10.18
CA ILE A 91 -11.63 28.24 10.79
C ILE A 91 -11.92 29.40 11.72
N ARG A 92 -11.18 29.51 12.84
CA ARG A 92 -11.25 30.69 13.71
C ARG A 92 -9.85 31.26 13.92
N ARG A 93 -9.57 32.38 13.25
CA ARG A 93 -8.29 33.10 13.41
C ARG A 93 -8.21 33.88 14.70
N PRO A 94 -7.03 34.19 15.22
CA PRO A 94 -6.84 35.06 16.39
C PRO A 94 -7.61 36.39 16.23
N GLY A 95 -8.28 36.82 17.30
CA GLY A 95 -9.14 38.02 17.29
C GLY A 95 -10.57 37.79 16.81
N GLN A 96 -10.90 36.66 16.21
CA GLN A 96 -12.26 36.29 15.84
C GLN A 96 -13.00 35.64 17.02
N THR A 97 -14.23 36.04 17.25
CA THR A 97 -15.12 35.46 18.27
C THR A 97 -15.88 34.24 17.76
N THR A 98 -16.10 34.16 16.44
CA THR A 98 -16.86 33.09 15.80
C THR A 98 -16.02 32.37 14.75
N PHE A 99 -16.36 31.12 14.47
CA PHE A 99 -15.82 30.40 13.33
C PHE A 99 -16.34 30.96 12.02
N GLN A 100 -15.47 31.01 11.01
CA GLN A 100 -15.78 31.46 9.65
C GLN A 100 -15.55 30.31 8.67
N PRO A 101 -16.27 30.27 7.54
CA PRO A 101 -15.96 29.31 6.48
C PRO A 101 -14.51 29.44 6.00
N VAL A 102 -13.85 28.31 5.75
CA VAL A 102 -12.50 28.29 5.17
C VAL A 102 -12.53 28.91 3.75
N GLY A 103 -13.63 28.72 3.02
CA GLY A 103 -13.79 29.17 1.63
C GLY A 103 -12.90 28.40 0.64
N GLY A 104 -12.98 28.81 -0.61
CA GLY A 104 -12.28 28.20 -1.73
C GLY A 104 -13.11 27.12 -2.43
N ASP A 105 -12.43 26.25 -3.18
CA ASP A 105 -13.07 25.19 -3.97
C ASP A 105 -13.69 24.15 -3.05
N ARG A 106 -15.00 23.97 -3.17
CA ARG A 106 -15.78 23.05 -2.32
C ARG A 106 -15.68 21.58 -2.73
N VAL A 107 -15.24 21.31 -3.94
CA VAL A 107 -15.10 19.96 -4.48
C VAL A 107 -13.68 19.79 -4.99
N SER A 108 -13.03 18.74 -4.53
CA SER A 108 -11.75 18.28 -5.08
C SER A 108 -12.00 16.95 -5.80
N SER A 109 -12.03 17.02 -7.13
CA SER A 109 -12.24 15.82 -7.97
C SER A 109 -10.94 15.10 -8.22
N ASP A 110 -10.97 13.77 -8.10
CA ASP A 110 -9.84 12.87 -8.32
C ASP A 110 -8.55 13.27 -7.53
N PRO A 111 -8.62 13.61 -6.24
CA PRO A 111 -7.45 14.11 -5.51
C PRO A 111 -6.37 13.05 -5.30
N ILE A 112 -6.66 11.77 -5.54
CA ILE A 112 -5.69 10.69 -5.46
C ILE A 112 -5.14 10.40 -6.85
N ASN A 113 -3.81 10.43 -6.96
CA ASN A 113 -3.13 10.29 -8.24
C ASN A 113 -3.19 8.84 -8.75
N ARG A 114 -3.34 8.68 -10.06
CA ARG A 114 -3.13 7.40 -10.74
C ARG A 114 -1.67 6.98 -10.68
N GLY A 115 -1.42 5.67 -10.73
CA GLY A 115 -0.05 5.17 -10.69
C GLY A 115 0.14 3.77 -11.24
N VAL A 116 1.39 3.36 -11.34
CA VAL A 116 1.79 2.01 -11.72
C VAL A 116 2.59 1.39 -10.59
N VAL A 117 2.22 0.19 -10.20
CA VAL A 117 2.89 -0.62 -9.16
C VAL A 117 3.61 -1.77 -9.84
N PRO A 118 4.93 -1.73 -9.97
CA PRO A 118 5.71 -2.88 -10.42
C PRO A 118 5.86 -3.88 -9.28
N SER A 119 5.97 -5.15 -9.63
CA SER A 119 6.27 -6.21 -8.69
C SER A 119 7.11 -7.29 -9.37
N GLY A 120 7.94 -7.98 -8.61
CA GLY A 120 8.75 -9.07 -9.12
C GLY A 120 9.16 -10.02 -8.01
N ALA A 121 9.39 -11.27 -8.41
CA ALA A 121 9.94 -12.26 -7.51
C ALA A 121 10.72 -13.32 -8.29
N VAL A 122 11.69 -13.93 -7.61
CA VAL A 122 12.41 -15.11 -8.09
C VAL A 122 12.51 -16.12 -6.97
N ALA A 123 12.35 -17.40 -7.31
CA ALA A 123 12.56 -18.50 -6.38
C ALA A 123 13.40 -19.60 -7.06
N ILE A 124 14.35 -20.15 -6.34
CA ILE A 124 15.31 -21.14 -6.83
C ILE A 124 15.35 -22.32 -5.86
N PRO A 125 14.99 -23.54 -6.28
CA PRO A 125 15.14 -24.72 -5.45
C PRO A 125 16.63 -25.05 -5.22
N LEU A 126 16.97 -25.41 -3.99
CA LEU A 126 18.28 -25.89 -3.56
C LEU A 126 18.18 -27.39 -3.17
N GLY A 127 17.67 -28.21 -4.09
CA GLY A 127 17.30 -29.61 -3.87
C GLY A 127 15.80 -29.77 -3.66
N ASP A 128 15.37 -30.94 -3.21
CA ASP A 128 13.96 -31.36 -3.21
C ASP A 128 13.11 -30.68 -2.12
N ARG A 129 13.74 -30.17 -1.06
CA ARG A 129 13.02 -29.68 0.13
C ARG A 129 13.23 -28.21 0.43
N VAL A 130 14.31 -27.60 -0.04
CA VAL A 130 14.70 -26.24 0.30
C VAL A 130 14.66 -25.37 -0.94
N ALA A 131 14.12 -24.17 -0.82
CA ALA A 131 14.23 -23.13 -1.85
C ALA A 131 14.55 -21.80 -1.21
N VAL A 132 15.25 -20.95 -1.97
CA VAL A 132 15.49 -19.54 -1.63
C VAL A 132 14.75 -18.66 -2.62
N GLY A 133 14.35 -17.49 -2.17
CA GLY A 133 13.64 -16.55 -3.03
C GLY A 133 13.90 -15.10 -2.65
N LEU A 134 13.58 -14.23 -3.59
CA LEU A 134 13.61 -12.78 -3.43
C LEU A 134 12.36 -12.20 -4.04
N ALA A 135 11.59 -11.42 -3.27
CA ALA A 135 10.51 -10.60 -3.78
C ALA A 135 10.89 -9.13 -3.69
N VAL A 136 10.46 -8.35 -4.69
CA VAL A 136 10.55 -6.88 -4.69
C VAL A 136 9.15 -6.34 -4.98
N THR A 137 8.60 -5.60 -4.03
CA THR A 137 7.21 -5.14 -4.02
C THR A 137 7.10 -3.70 -3.53
N SER A 138 5.92 -3.10 -3.64
CA SER A 138 5.64 -1.75 -3.14
C SER A 138 4.34 -1.77 -2.32
N PRO A 139 4.38 -2.28 -1.07
CA PRO A 139 3.17 -2.59 -0.31
C PRO A 139 2.43 -1.38 0.24
N TYR A 140 3.09 -0.23 0.38
CA TYR A 140 2.49 1.00 0.89
C TYR A 140 2.87 2.18 0.00
N SER A 141 1.92 2.63 -0.82
CA SER A 141 2.19 3.76 -1.71
C SER A 141 0.90 4.51 -2.03
N PHE A 142 0.92 5.82 -1.94
CA PHE A 142 -0.15 6.68 -2.41
C PHE A 142 0.34 8.11 -2.61
N THR A 143 -0.42 8.87 -3.39
CA THR A 143 -0.25 10.33 -3.50
C THR A 143 -1.62 10.98 -3.57
N THR A 144 -1.86 11.94 -2.66
CA THR A 144 -3.05 12.78 -2.64
C THR A 144 -2.62 14.22 -2.90
N GLU A 145 -3.27 14.90 -3.82
CA GLU A 145 -2.99 16.30 -4.16
C GLU A 145 -4.28 17.11 -4.21
N TYR A 146 -4.28 18.22 -3.47
CA TYR A 146 -5.36 19.21 -3.44
C TYR A 146 -4.88 20.54 -3.99
N GLY A 147 -5.74 21.25 -4.71
CA GLY A 147 -5.43 22.61 -5.17
C GLY A 147 -5.17 23.57 -4.00
N GLY A 148 -4.36 24.60 -4.22
CA GLY A 148 -4.07 25.62 -3.21
C GLY A 148 -5.30 26.39 -2.71
N SER A 149 -6.38 26.44 -3.50
CA SER A 149 -7.69 26.99 -3.15
C SER A 149 -8.67 25.98 -2.54
N SER A 150 -8.29 24.68 -2.44
CA SER A 150 -9.17 23.66 -1.88
C SER A 150 -9.59 23.97 -0.44
N TRP A 151 -10.81 23.60 -0.09
CA TRP A 151 -11.32 23.62 1.28
C TRP A 151 -10.47 22.78 2.24
N ALA A 152 -9.84 21.70 1.73
CA ALA A 152 -9.01 20.79 2.51
C ALA A 152 -7.56 21.26 2.70
N ARG A 153 -7.15 22.41 2.15
CA ARG A 153 -5.76 22.88 2.08
C ARG A 153 -5.02 22.94 3.42
N TYR A 154 -5.74 23.22 4.51
CA TYR A 154 -5.12 23.24 5.84
C TYR A 154 -4.90 21.84 6.43
N SER A 155 -5.58 20.80 5.91
CA SER A 155 -5.30 19.41 6.20
C SER A 155 -4.23 18.86 5.26
N ALA A 156 -4.41 19.07 3.96
CA ALA A 156 -3.50 18.56 2.93
C ALA A 156 -3.47 19.46 1.70
N LEU A 157 -2.27 19.70 1.18
CA LEU A 157 -2.00 20.14 -0.20
C LEU A 157 -1.43 18.96 -0.99
N LYS A 158 -0.39 18.33 -0.46
CA LYS A 158 0.19 17.12 -1.00
C LYS A 158 0.52 16.15 0.13
N THR A 159 0.16 14.90 -0.07
CA THR A 159 0.60 13.79 0.78
C THR A 159 1.11 12.70 -0.13
N GLU A 160 2.34 12.26 0.06
CA GLU A 160 2.97 11.19 -0.70
C GLU A 160 3.61 10.19 0.26
N LEU A 161 3.36 8.91 0.02
CA LEU A 161 4.08 7.81 0.63
C LEU A 161 4.48 6.85 -0.48
N ARG A 162 5.71 6.38 -0.48
CA ARG A 162 6.21 5.34 -1.38
C ARG A 162 7.09 4.40 -0.62
N THR A 163 6.85 3.10 -0.79
CA THR A 163 7.71 2.06 -0.23
C THR A 163 8.23 1.13 -1.31
N ILE A 164 9.40 0.56 -1.06
CA ILE A 164 9.96 -0.57 -1.80
C ILE A 164 10.39 -1.58 -0.76
N ASP A 165 9.75 -2.75 -0.76
CA ASP A 165 10.05 -3.87 0.12
C ASP A 165 10.86 -4.92 -0.65
N ILE A 166 12.05 -5.22 -0.16
CA ILE A 166 12.94 -6.27 -0.65
C ILE A 166 12.89 -7.41 0.36
N GLN A 167 12.34 -8.56 -0.05
CA GLN A 167 12.09 -9.71 0.84
C GLN A 167 12.90 -10.94 0.41
N PRO A 168 14.17 -11.08 0.83
CA PRO A 168 14.88 -12.37 0.78
C PRO A 168 14.20 -13.38 1.70
N SER A 169 14.03 -14.61 1.23
CA SER A 169 13.26 -15.64 1.93
C SER A 169 13.81 -17.02 1.70
N VAL A 170 13.50 -17.92 2.64
CA VAL A 170 13.75 -19.35 2.56
C VAL A 170 12.46 -20.12 2.80
N GLY A 171 12.19 -21.13 1.98
CA GLY A 171 11.10 -22.08 2.15
C GLY A 171 11.63 -23.48 2.31
N ILE A 172 11.04 -24.27 3.21
CA ILE A 172 11.46 -25.65 3.54
C ILE A 172 10.23 -26.55 3.56
N ALA A 173 10.24 -27.61 2.73
CA ALA A 173 9.30 -28.72 2.82
C ALA A 173 9.77 -29.69 3.93
N VAL A 174 9.26 -29.47 5.14
CA VAL A 174 9.64 -30.25 6.33
C VAL A 174 9.14 -31.72 6.21
N LEU A 175 7.89 -31.84 5.77
CA LEU A 175 7.23 -33.11 5.47
C LEU A 175 6.51 -32.96 4.11
N ASP A 176 6.08 -34.06 3.55
CA ASP A 176 5.38 -34.04 2.25
C ASP A 176 4.05 -33.28 2.27
N TRP A 177 3.50 -33.04 3.46
CA TRP A 177 2.27 -32.28 3.68
C TRP A 177 2.49 -30.94 4.42
N LEU A 178 3.73 -30.63 4.87
CA LEU A 178 4.06 -29.47 5.70
C LEU A 178 5.21 -28.68 5.09
N ARG A 179 4.92 -27.41 4.76
CA ARG A 179 5.89 -26.42 4.32
C ARG A 179 5.98 -25.28 5.32
N VAL A 180 7.18 -24.80 5.58
CA VAL A 180 7.44 -23.62 6.40
C VAL A 180 8.32 -22.65 5.64
N GLY A 181 8.26 -21.38 5.97
CA GLY A 181 9.12 -20.38 5.35
C GLY A 181 9.28 -19.15 6.21
N GLY A 182 10.38 -18.44 5.97
CA GLY A 182 10.70 -17.17 6.63
C GLY A 182 11.43 -16.24 5.69
N GLY A 183 11.28 -14.94 5.92
CA GLY A 183 11.93 -13.89 5.14
C GLY A 183 12.15 -12.63 5.98
N LEU A 184 13.13 -11.84 5.57
CA LEU A 184 13.33 -10.49 6.07
C LEU A 184 12.63 -9.51 5.12
N ASN A 185 12.08 -8.45 5.67
CA ASN A 185 11.55 -7.32 4.90
C ASN A 185 12.52 -6.15 5.10
N VAL A 186 13.20 -5.74 4.04
CA VAL A 186 14.08 -4.57 4.01
C VAL A 186 13.35 -3.50 3.22
N GLU A 187 12.73 -2.55 3.94
CA GLU A 187 11.81 -1.61 3.32
C GLU A 187 12.41 -0.20 3.26
N TYR A 188 12.52 0.34 2.06
CA TYR A 188 12.80 1.76 1.82
C TYR A 188 11.48 2.52 1.80
N THR A 189 11.40 3.59 2.58
CA THR A 189 10.23 4.45 2.66
C THR A 189 10.62 5.90 2.38
N LYS A 190 9.83 6.56 1.50
CA LYS A 190 9.88 7.99 1.25
C LYS A 190 8.51 8.59 1.48
N ALA A 191 8.45 9.71 2.22
CA ALA A 191 7.21 10.40 2.51
C ALA A 191 7.32 11.92 2.31
N GLU A 192 6.20 12.53 1.92
CA GLU A 192 6.01 13.98 1.89
C GLU A 192 4.64 14.34 2.47
N LEU A 193 4.59 15.27 3.42
CA LEU A 193 3.38 15.83 3.99
C LEU A 193 3.40 17.35 3.82
N GLY A 194 2.48 17.89 3.03
CA GLY A 194 2.34 19.31 2.78
C GLY A 194 0.92 19.82 3.06
N ASN A 195 0.81 20.96 3.71
CA ASN A 195 -0.47 21.67 3.92
C ASN A 195 -0.26 23.20 3.96
N ALA A 196 -1.33 23.93 3.74
CA ALA A 196 -1.34 25.38 3.93
C ALA A 196 -1.28 25.75 5.42
N LEU A 197 -0.71 26.91 5.70
CA LEU A 197 -0.72 27.53 7.03
C LEU A 197 -1.46 28.86 6.96
N PRO A 198 -2.52 29.07 7.79
CA PRO A 198 -3.28 30.29 7.75
C PRO A 198 -2.45 31.49 8.26
N ASN A 199 -2.36 32.59 7.53
CA ASN A 199 -1.93 33.86 8.07
C ASN A 199 -3.01 34.44 9.01
N LEU A 200 -2.68 35.45 9.84
CA LEU A 200 -3.57 36.00 10.88
C LEU A 200 -4.81 36.67 10.32
N SER A 201 -4.80 37.12 9.06
CA SER A 201 -5.92 37.71 8.35
C SER A 201 -6.30 36.87 7.13
N SER A 202 -7.60 36.76 6.87
CA SER A 202 -8.12 36.11 5.65
C SER A 202 -7.85 36.90 4.37
N ALA A 203 -7.48 38.18 4.48
CA ALA A 203 -7.08 39.02 3.35
C ALA A 203 -5.63 38.73 2.87
N LEU A 204 -4.84 37.98 3.65
CA LEU A 204 -3.47 37.62 3.31
C LEU A 204 -3.46 36.22 2.67
N PRO A 205 -2.55 35.96 1.73
CA PRO A 205 -2.36 34.62 1.18
C PRO A 205 -1.95 33.66 2.28
N ASP A 206 -2.29 32.37 2.16
CA ASP A 206 -1.83 31.37 3.10
C ASP A 206 -0.31 31.10 2.92
N GLY A 207 0.38 30.82 4.02
CA GLY A 207 1.67 30.20 3.99
C GLY A 207 1.54 28.68 3.79
N TYR A 208 2.67 27.99 3.90
CA TYR A 208 2.70 26.53 3.77
C TYR A 208 3.71 25.90 4.72
N GLN A 209 3.49 24.63 5.02
CA GLN A 209 4.51 23.75 5.56
C GLN A 209 4.64 22.49 4.71
N ARG A 210 5.85 21.96 4.62
CA ARG A 210 6.17 20.76 3.86
C ARG A 210 7.24 19.95 4.58
N LEU A 211 6.86 18.76 5.04
CA LEU A 211 7.75 17.79 5.65
C LEU A 211 8.09 16.72 4.62
N LYS A 212 9.37 16.47 4.39
CA LYS A 212 9.88 15.39 3.54
C LYS A 212 10.87 14.56 4.31
N GLY A 213 10.92 13.26 4.02
CA GLY A 213 11.92 12.38 4.60
C GLY A 213 11.90 11.01 3.96
N ASP A 214 12.99 10.29 4.15
CA ASP A 214 13.14 8.91 3.72
C ASP A 214 13.98 8.10 4.72
N GLY A 215 13.92 6.78 4.60
CA GLY A 215 14.65 5.88 5.48
C GLY A 215 14.54 4.41 5.05
N TRP A 216 15.40 3.58 5.65
CA TRP A 216 15.39 2.13 5.52
C TRP A 216 15.07 1.51 6.86
N ASP A 217 14.10 0.60 6.89
CA ASP A 217 13.66 -0.07 8.09
C ASP A 217 13.47 -1.57 7.85
N LEU A 218 13.42 -2.35 8.93
CA LEU A 218 13.41 -3.80 8.88
C LEU A 218 12.13 -4.38 9.48
N GLY A 219 11.62 -5.41 8.82
CA GLY A 219 10.59 -6.30 9.30
C GLY A 219 10.92 -7.75 8.99
N TRP A 220 9.98 -8.64 9.26
CA TRP A 220 10.12 -10.05 8.95
C TRP A 220 8.77 -10.68 8.61
N THR A 221 8.82 -11.77 7.86
CA THR A 221 7.65 -12.57 7.49
C THR A 221 7.93 -14.03 7.79
N ALA A 222 6.96 -14.72 8.38
CA ALA A 222 7.01 -16.17 8.55
C ALA A 222 5.70 -16.80 8.11
N GLY A 223 5.76 -18.03 7.62
CA GLY A 223 4.56 -18.70 7.18
C GLY A 223 4.65 -20.20 7.15
N VAL A 224 3.48 -20.81 7.13
CA VAL A 224 3.28 -22.27 7.10
C VAL A 224 2.25 -22.60 6.05
N GLN A 225 2.41 -23.72 5.36
CA GLN A 225 1.36 -24.31 4.51
C GLN A 225 1.20 -25.79 4.85
N LEU A 226 -0.04 -26.22 5.02
CA LEU A 226 -0.46 -27.60 5.10
C LEU A 226 -1.13 -27.96 3.77
N HIS A 227 -0.71 -29.05 3.15
CA HIS A 227 -1.27 -29.42 1.85
C HIS A 227 -1.41 -30.94 1.69
N ASN A 228 -2.37 -31.30 0.89
CA ASN A 228 -2.58 -32.62 0.37
C ASN A 228 -3.03 -32.54 -1.11
N ASP A 229 -3.50 -33.62 -1.67
CA ASP A 229 -3.88 -33.72 -3.09
C ASP A 229 -5.01 -32.77 -3.51
N TRP A 230 -5.89 -32.38 -2.61
CA TRP A 230 -7.07 -31.56 -2.94
C TRP A 230 -7.12 -30.19 -2.25
N ALA A 231 -6.31 -29.96 -1.22
CA ALA A 231 -6.36 -28.71 -0.46
C ALA A 231 -4.96 -28.21 -0.06
N THR A 232 -4.82 -26.90 -0.01
CA THR A 232 -3.72 -26.21 0.66
C THR A 232 -4.30 -25.17 1.58
N VAL A 233 -3.90 -25.20 2.85
CA VAL A 233 -4.20 -24.15 3.84
C VAL A 233 -2.89 -23.48 4.23
N GLY A 234 -2.86 -22.15 4.18
CA GLY A 234 -1.68 -21.36 4.53
C GLY A 234 -1.99 -20.36 5.62
N ILE A 235 -1.05 -20.20 6.53
CA ILE A 235 -1.05 -19.14 7.55
C ILE A 235 0.29 -18.43 7.45
N SER A 236 0.25 -17.10 7.42
CA SER A 236 1.47 -16.30 7.48
C SER A 236 1.28 -15.07 8.36
N TYR A 237 2.39 -14.62 8.91
CA TYR A 237 2.50 -13.41 9.70
C TYR A 237 3.60 -12.53 9.11
N LYS A 238 3.26 -11.30 8.81
CA LYS A 238 4.21 -10.24 8.45
C LYS A 238 4.23 -9.23 9.59
N SER A 239 5.41 -8.95 10.13
CA SER A 239 5.55 -8.01 11.25
C SER A 239 5.15 -6.59 10.86
N ASN A 240 4.74 -5.78 11.84
CA ASN A 240 4.75 -4.34 11.66
C ASN A 240 6.19 -3.84 11.42
N ILE A 241 6.30 -2.70 10.74
CA ILE A 241 7.58 -2.02 10.54
C ILE A 241 7.49 -0.63 11.16
N LYS A 242 8.45 -0.32 12.04
CA LYS A 242 8.63 1.02 12.59
C LYS A 242 9.48 1.83 11.64
N HIS A 243 8.86 2.75 10.91
CA HIS A 243 9.56 3.65 10.00
C HIS A 243 10.17 4.82 10.75
N LYS A 244 11.44 5.10 10.44
CA LYS A 244 12.20 6.22 10.97
C LYS A 244 12.77 7.04 9.81
N LEU A 245 12.01 8.05 9.41
CA LEU A 245 12.38 8.88 8.28
C LEU A 245 13.19 10.09 8.78
N LYS A 246 14.19 10.47 7.98
CA LYS A 246 15.00 11.67 8.19
C LYS A 246 14.94 12.56 6.97
N GLY A 247 14.80 13.87 7.18
CA GLY A 247 14.66 14.79 6.07
C GLY A 247 14.58 16.23 6.48
N THR A 248 13.68 17.00 5.88
CA THR A 248 13.53 18.45 6.07
C THR A 248 12.09 18.85 6.35
N LEU A 249 11.91 19.82 7.24
CA LEU A 249 10.66 20.58 7.37
C LEU A 249 10.89 22.00 6.86
N GLU A 250 10.11 22.40 5.89
CA GLU A 250 10.06 23.74 5.32
C GLU A 250 8.78 24.45 5.73
N VAL A 251 8.88 25.68 6.22
CA VAL A 251 7.78 26.60 6.51
C VAL A 251 8.05 27.89 5.73
N GLY A 252 7.07 28.33 4.94
CA GLY A 252 7.23 29.52 4.10
C GLY A 252 5.91 30.25 3.85
N GLY A 253 5.97 31.46 3.29
CA GLY A 253 4.82 32.27 2.92
C GLY A 253 4.08 32.91 4.10
N LEU A 254 4.61 32.84 5.31
CA LEU A 254 4.05 33.55 6.47
C LEU A 254 4.48 34.99 6.47
N VAL A 255 3.57 35.91 6.81
CA VAL A 255 3.80 37.36 6.76
C VAL A 255 3.41 38.03 8.08
N GLY A 256 3.80 39.32 8.23
CA GLY A 256 3.53 40.12 9.42
C GLY A 256 4.13 39.47 10.69
N PRO A 257 3.37 39.37 11.80
CA PRO A 257 3.87 38.79 13.05
C PRO A 257 4.33 37.32 12.93
N LEU A 258 3.89 36.60 11.90
CA LEU A 258 4.28 35.21 11.66
C LEU A 258 5.52 35.07 10.78
N ALA A 259 6.03 36.16 10.17
CA ALA A 259 7.15 36.11 9.21
C ALA A 259 8.40 35.45 9.79
N GLY A 260 8.66 35.62 11.09
CA GLY A 260 9.79 34.99 11.79
C GLY A 260 9.69 33.46 11.92
N GLN A 261 8.56 32.85 11.58
CA GLN A 261 8.38 31.40 11.56
C GLN A 261 8.79 30.76 10.21
N ASN A 262 9.01 31.55 9.15
CA ASN A 262 9.54 31.05 7.89
C ASN A 262 10.94 30.51 8.09
N ARG A 263 11.12 29.22 7.88
CA ARG A 263 12.42 28.55 8.07
C ARG A 263 12.44 27.17 7.43
N THR A 264 13.63 26.68 7.16
CA THR A 264 13.89 25.29 6.84
C THR A 264 14.62 24.64 8.02
N ILE A 265 14.16 23.48 8.42
CA ILE A 265 14.76 22.66 9.48
C ILE A 265 15.30 21.40 8.81
N ASP A 266 16.62 21.29 8.72
CA ASP A 266 17.29 20.10 8.25
C ASP A 266 17.41 19.06 9.37
N GLY A 267 17.43 17.78 8.98
CA GLY A 267 17.52 16.68 9.92
C GLY A 267 16.23 16.43 10.73
N ALA A 268 15.10 16.99 10.30
CA ALA A 268 13.81 16.67 10.87
C ALA A 268 13.55 15.15 10.76
N THR A 269 12.96 14.56 11.81
CA THR A 269 12.65 13.13 11.84
C THR A 269 11.17 12.91 11.99
N ALA A 270 10.67 11.82 11.39
CA ALA A 270 9.30 11.36 11.53
C ALA A 270 9.30 9.85 11.82
N GLU A 271 8.52 9.43 12.81
CA GLU A 271 8.35 8.01 13.14
C GLU A 271 6.88 7.63 13.04
N PHE A 272 6.60 6.48 12.42
CA PHE A 272 5.27 5.86 12.37
C PHE A 272 5.39 4.35 12.14
N TYR A 273 4.28 3.62 12.25
CA TYR A 273 4.24 2.18 12.01
C TYR A 273 3.37 1.85 10.80
N THR A 274 3.82 0.93 9.95
CA THR A 274 2.92 0.17 9.07
C THR A 274 2.43 -1.08 9.82
N PRO A 275 1.21 -1.59 9.52
CA PRO A 275 0.58 -2.64 10.30
C PRO A 275 1.25 -3.99 10.12
N ALA A 276 1.21 -4.82 11.16
CA ALA A 276 1.39 -6.24 10.98
C ALA A 276 0.19 -6.85 10.24
N GLN A 277 0.44 -7.97 9.56
CA GLN A 277 -0.58 -8.72 8.80
C GLN A 277 -0.60 -10.17 9.27
N ILE A 278 -1.79 -10.67 9.57
CA ILE A 278 -2.05 -12.10 9.78
C ILE A 278 -2.91 -12.57 8.60
N ILE A 279 -2.38 -13.48 7.80
CA ILE A 279 -3.04 -14.01 6.60
C ILE A 279 -3.41 -15.47 6.88
N VAL A 280 -4.68 -15.80 6.67
CA VAL A 280 -5.17 -17.18 6.66
C VAL A 280 -5.82 -17.41 5.30
N ALA A 281 -5.38 -18.41 4.57
CA ALA A 281 -5.82 -18.68 3.22
C ALA A 281 -6.05 -20.17 3.00
N GLY A 282 -6.97 -20.47 2.08
CA GLY A 282 -7.26 -21.84 1.64
C GLY A 282 -7.46 -21.90 0.14
N ARG A 283 -6.98 -22.97 -0.47
CA ARG A 283 -7.20 -23.35 -1.86
C ARG A 283 -7.67 -24.78 -1.92
N PHE A 284 -8.81 -25.03 -2.55
CA PHE A 284 -9.50 -26.30 -2.55
C PHE A 284 -9.80 -26.75 -3.99
N ARG A 285 -9.10 -27.77 -4.46
CA ARG A 285 -9.34 -28.39 -5.77
C ARG A 285 -10.60 -29.23 -5.70
N THR A 286 -11.72 -28.66 -6.10
CA THR A 286 -13.04 -29.31 -6.05
C THR A 286 -13.27 -30.25 -7.23
N THR A 287 -12.62 -29.98 -8.37
CA THR A 287 -12.54 -30.86 -9.54
C THR A 287 -11.16 -30.75 -10.17
N ASP A 288 -10.89 -31.56 -11.21
CA ASP A 288 -9.62 -31.46 -11.96
C ASP A 288 -9.41 -30.09 -12.63
N LYS A 289 -10.50 -29.35 -12.84
CA LYS A 289 -10.47 -28.04 -13.50
C LYS A 289 -10.75 -26.87 -12.59
N LEU A 290 -11.38 -27.09 -11.44
CA LEU A 290 -11.87 -26.01 -10.58
C LEU A 290 -11.18 -26.03 -9.21
N THR A 291 -10.54 -24.92 -8.86
CA THR A 291 -10.03 -24.66 -7.52
C THR A 291 -10.75 -23.46 -6.92
N LEU A 292 -11.37 -23.64 -5.76
CA LEU A 292 -11.97 -22.56 -4.98
C LEU A 292 -10.94 -21.98 -4.02
N ASN A 293 -10.98 -20.67 -3.82
CA ASN A 293 -10.03 -19.93 -3.02
C ASN A 293 -10.72 -19.05 -1.99
N ALA A 294 -10.16 -18.98 -0.78
CA ALA A 294 -10.58 -18.06 0.25
C ALA A 294 -9.39 -17.47 0.99
N GLN A 295 -9.49 -16.23 1.44
CA GLN A 295 -8.46 -15.60 2.25
C GLN A 295 -9.05 -14.59 3.21
N VAL A 296 -8.53 -14.56 4.41
CA VAL A 296 -8.79 -13.54 5.43
C VAL A 296 -7.46 -12.91 5.82
N VAL A 297 -7.42 -11.58 5.85
CA VAL A 297 -6.26 -10.83 6.33
C VAL A 297 -6.71 -9.93 7.47
N ARG A 298 -6.02 -10.01 8.61
CA ARG A 298 -6.14 -9.05 9.69
C ARG A 298 -4.94 -8.10 9.67
N PHE A 299 -5.20 -6.81 9.75
CA PHE A 299 -4.19 -5.76 9.83
C PHE A 299 -4.22 -5.09 11.20
N THR A 300 -3.06 -4.91 11.83
CA THR A 300 -2.92 -4.22 13.13
C THR A 300 -2.76 -2.70 12.94
N TRP A 301 -3.64 -2.07 12.17
CA TRP A 301 -3.58 -0.64 11.90
C TRP A 301 -3.65 0.24 13.15
N ALA A 302 -4.07 -0.28 14.29
CA ALA A 302 -4.03 0.45 15.55
C ALA A 302 -2.59 0.85 15.96
N ASP A 303 -1.56 0.21 15.37
CA ASP A 303 -0.16 0.60 15.55
C ASP A 303 0.16 1.95 14.88
N PHE A 304 -0.61 2.35 13.86
CA PHE A 304 -0.56 3.67 13.23
C PHE A 304 -1.47 4.67 13.98
N ASP A 305 -1.11 4.92 15.23
CA ASP A 305 -1.83 5.82 16.11
C ASP A 305 -1.48 7.29 15.86
N ALA A 306 -0.22 7.58 15.49
CA ALA A 306 0.27 8.92 15.19
C ALA A 306 1.55 8.90 14.36
N ILE A 307 1.78 9.98 13.60
CA ILE A 307 3.09 10.32 13.02
C ILE A 307 3.81 11.22 14.03
N ARG A 308 4.91 10.73 14.61
CA ARG A 308 5.69 11.44 15.63
C ARG A 308 6.86 12.18 15.02
N LEU A 309 6.88 13.48 15.18
CA LEU A 309 7.95 14.35 14.72
C LEU A 309 8.95 14.54 15.85
N GLY A 310 10.21 14.20 15.63
CA GLY A 310 11.27 14.34 16.63
C GLY A 310 11.80 15.77 16.78
N ALA A 311 12.91 15.91 17.51
CA ALA A 311 13.54 17.20 17.73
C ALA A 311 13.96 17.86 16.39
N PRO A 312 13.88 19.20 16.30
CA PRO A 312 13.45 20.16 17.30
C PRO A 312 11.92 20.39 17.35
N ILE A 313 11.14 19.69 16.54
CA ILE A 313 9.69 19.92 16.38
C ILE A 313 8.93 19.38 17.59
N ASN A 314 9.25 18.13 18.03
CA ASN A 314 8.71 17.45 19.19
C ASN A 314 7.17 17.49 19.29
N THR A 315 6.49 17.05 18.23
CA THR A 315 5.02 16.98 18.17
C THR A 315 4.56 15.67 17.55
N ALA A 316 3.26 15.41 17.64
CA ALA A 316 2.65 14.25 16.97
C ALA A 316 1.42 14.68 16.19
N ILE A 317 1.20 14.03 15.06
CA ILE A 317 -0.01 14.12 14.26
C ILE A 317 -0.82 12.87 14.56
N PRO A 318 -1.91 12.95 15.37
CA PRO A 318 -2.72 11.78 15.69
C PRO A 318 -3.40 11.24 14.44
N GLU A 319 -3.39 9.94 14.23
CA GLU A 319 -4.10 9.26 13.14
C GLU A 319 -5.21 8.34 13.67
N ASN A 320 -4.98 7.72 14.85
CA ASN A 320 -5.96 6.92 15.57
C ASN A 320 -6.67 5.86 14.71
N TYR A 321 -5.92 5.13 13.90
CA TYR A 321 -6.47 4.05 13.10
C TYR A 321 -6.92 2.89 13.99
N ARG A 322 -7.85 2.09 13.50
CA ARG A 322 -8.28 0.84 14.13
C ARG A 322 -7.82 -0.37 13.35
N ASN A 323 -7.70 -1.51 14.02
CA ASN A 323 -7.45 -2.78 13.34
C ASN A 323 -8.53 -3.04 12.28
N SER A 324 -8.11 -3.58 11.15
CA SER A 324 -9.01 -3.82 10.03
C SER A 324 -8.89 -5.23 9.46
N TRP A 325 -9.82 -5.58 8.58
CA TRP A 325 -9.95 -6.90 7.99
C TRP A 325 -10.18 -6.81 6.49
N SER A 326 -9.69 -7.85 5.80
CA SER A 326 -10.01 -8.13 4.42
C SER A 326 -10.47 -9.57 4.29
N LEU A 327 -11.56 -9.79 3.56
CA LEU A 327 -12.09 -11.11 3.27
C LEU A 327 -12.24 -11.27 1.76
N ALA A 328 -11.69 -12.33 1.21
CA ALA A 328 -11.70 -12.58 -0.23
C ALA A 328 -12.13 -14.02 -0.53
N GLY A 329 -12.92 -14.17 -1.60
CA GLY A 329 -13.31 -15.44 -2.17
C GLY A 329 -13.16 -15.41 -3.69
N GLY A 330 -12.81 -16.51 -4.30
CA GLY A 330 -12.62 -16.59 -5.75
C GLY A 330 -12.36 -17.99 -6.23
N PHE A 331 -12.06 -18.12 -7.52
CA PHE A 331 -11.74 -19.40 -8.12
C PHE A 331 -10.69 -19.30 -9.22
N ASP A 332 -10.05 -20.44 -9.50
CA ASP A 332 -9.26 -20.70 -10.71
C ASP A 332 -9.95 -21.82 -11.49
N TYR A 333 -10.20 -21.61 -12.78
CA TYR A 333 -10.77 -22.60 -13.67
C TYR A 333 -9.84 -22.88 -14.84
N ALA A 334 -9.32 -24.12 -14.92
CA ALA A 334 -8.50 -24.59 -16.03
C ALA A 334 -9.42 -24.88 -17.23
N ALA A 335 -9.61 -23.87 -18.10
CA ALA A 335 -10.46 -24.00 -19.27
C ALA A 335 -9.91 -25.06 -20.25
N ASN A 336 -8.56 -25.10 -20.38
CA ASN A 336 -7.81 -26.13 -21.08
C ASN A 336 -6.35 -26.18 -20.58
N ASP A 337 -5.49 -26.97 -21.18
CA ASP A 337 -4.09 -27.18 -20.76
C ASP A 337 -3.23 -25.90 -20.82
N ARG A 338 -3.67 -24.88 -21.56
CA ARG A 338 -2.95 -23.60 -21.72
C ARG A 338 -3.61 -22.42 -21.04
N LEU A 339 -4.92 -22.45 -20.86
CA LEU A 339 -5.70 -21.32 -20.37
C LEU A 339 -6.33 -21.62 -19.00
N THR A 340 -6.00 -20.80 -18.03
CA THR A 340 -6.69 -20.74 -16.74
C THR A 340 -7.38 -19.38 -16.63
N VAL A 341 -8.67 -19.36 -16.33
CA VAL A 341 -9.43 -18.14 -16.04
C VAL A 341 -9.69 -18.02 -14.54
N ARG A 342 -9.86 -16.80 -14.04
CA ARG A 342 -10.05 -16.50 -12.62
C ARG A 342 -11.11 -15.45 -12.44
N ALA A 343 -11.83 -15.54 -11.35
CA ALA A 343 -12.63 -14.43 -10.84
C ALA A 343 -12.65 -14.46 -9.32
N GLY A 344 -12.90 -13.31 -8.72
CA GLY A 344 -13.00 -13.20 -7.27
C GLY A 344 -13.64 -11.91 -6.81
N VAL A 345 -14.00 -11.90 -5.54
CA VAL A 345 -14.56 -10.75 -4.84
C VAL A 345 -13.86 -10.60 -3.49
N GLN A 346 -13.64 -9.35 -3.08
CA GLN A 346 -13.05 -9.05 -1.78
C GLN A 346 -13.79 -7.92 -1.11
N ARG A 347 -13.99 -8.04 0.20
CA ARG A 347 -14.45 -6.98 1.08
C ARG A 347 -13.27 -6.45 1.89
N GLY A 348 -12.94 -5.16 1.74
CA GLY A 348 -11.96 -4.46 2.57
C GLY A 348 -12.66 -3.55 3.58
N ILE A 349 -12.27 -3.62 4.84
CA ILE A 349 -12.75 -2.74 5.90
C ILE A 349 -11.70 -1.67 6.15
N THR A 350 -12.10 -0.40 6.09
CA THR A 350 -11.19 0.73 6.33
C THR A 350 -10.72 0.78 7.78
N PRO A 351 -9.44 1.06 8.04
CA PRO A 351 -8.95 1.34 9.38
C PRO A 351 -9.25 2.77 9.85
N THR A 352 -9.54 3.71 8.94
CA THR A 352 -9.85 5.09 9.29
C THR A 352 -11.21 5.18 9.98
N GLN A 353 -11.33 6.09 10.95
CA GLN A 353 -12.53 6.22 11.78
C GLN A 353 -13.17 7.59 11.57
N ASP A 354 -14.49 7.65 11.65
CA ASP A 354 -15.22 8.91 11.72
C ASP A 354 -14.75 9.71 12.94
N GLY A 355 -14.62 11.03 12.80
CA GLY A 355 -14.00 11.89 13.80
C GLY A 355 -12.47 11.98 13.77
N ASN A 356 -11.81 11.06 13.05
CA ASN A 356 -10.35 11.04 12.88
C ASN A 356 -9.90 11.00 11.42
N ARG A 357 -10.79 10.65 10.48
CA ARG A 357 -10.45 10.56 9.06
C ARG A 357 -9.98 11.91 8.51
N ASP A 358 -8.80 11.90 7.90
CA ASP A 358 -8.17 13.08 7.31
C ASP A 358 -8.35 13.11 5.78
N ALA A 359 -8.40 14.29 5.21
CA ALA A 359 -8.37 14.48 3.76
C ALA A 359 -7.06 13.95 3.12
N ARG A 360 -5.98 13.77 3.89
CA ARG A 360 -4.73 13.15 3.44
C ARG A 360 -4.93 11.73 2.94
N VAL A 361 -5.72 10.95 3.68
CA VAL A 361 -6.03 9.54 3.37
C VAL A 361 -7.55 9.37 3.41
N PRO A 362 -8.25 9.79 2.35
CA PRO A 362 -9.71 9.74 2.28
C PRO A 362 -10.21 8.32 1.99
N ASP A 363 -9.88 7.35 2.86
CA ASP A 363 -10.21 5.94 2.71
C ASP A 363 -11.59 5.58 3.26
N ALA A 364 -12.19 4.53 2.71
CA ALA A 364 -13.50 4.00 3.08
C ALA A 364 -13.57 2.49 2.93
N ASN A 365 -14.63 1.88 3.46
CA ASN A 365 -14.93 0.47 3.21
C ASN A 365 -15.14 0.24 1.70
N ARG A 366 -14.70 -0.93 1.20
CA ARG A 366 -14.78 -1.20 -0.24
C ARG A 366 -15.15 -2.62 -0.59
N TRP A 367 -15.64 -2.76 -1.82
CA TRP A 367 -15.71 -4.02 -2.54
C TRP A 367 -14.74 -4.01 -3.72
N ASN A 368 -14.04 -5.11 -3.94
CA ASN A 368 -13.18 -5.34 -5.09
C ASN A 368 -13.71 -6.53 -5.88
N TYR A 369 -14.00 -6.31 -7.16
CA TYR A 369 -14.44 -7.32 -8.11
C TYR A 369 -13.34 -7.51 -9.13
N SER A 370 -12.86 -8.73 -9.31
CA SER A 370 -11.70 -9.02 -10.15
C SER A 370 -11.96 -10.17 -11.10
N ILE A 371 -11.36 -10.05 -12.28
CA ILE A 371 -11.27 -11.11 -13.27
C ILE A 371 -9.84 -11.19 -13.81
N GLY A 372 -9.43 -12.35 -14.29
CA GLY A 372 -8.11 -12.50 -14.91
C GLY A 372 -7.90 -13.86 -15.52
N GLY A 373 -6.70 -14.05 -16.04
CA GLY A 373 -6.32 -15.33 -16.62
C GLY A 373 -4.81 -15.48 -16.79
N SER A 374 -4.41 -16.72 -17.01
CA SER A 374 -3.04 -17.11 -17.35
C SER A 374 -3.06 -17.90 -18.65
N TYR A 375 -2.15 -17.56 -19.56
CA TYR A 375 -1.95 -18.29 -20.80
C TYR A 375 -0.53 -18.83 -20.89
N LYS A 376 -0.39 -20.16 -20.98
CA LYS A 376 0.89 -20.84 -21.22
C LYS A 376 1.31 -20.64 -22.67
N VAL A 377 2.17 -19.67 -22.93
CA VAL A 377 2.70 -19.37 -24.26
C VAL A 377 3.65 -20.46 -24.71
N THR A 378 4.53 -20.90 -23.79
CA THR A 378 5.44 -22.04 -23.95
C THR A 378 5.41 -22.90 -22.69
N PRO A 379 6.04 -24.11 -22.67
CA PRO A 379 6.17 -24.88 -21.45
C PRO A 379 6.90 -24.15 -20.30
N ARG A 380 7.68 -23.13 -20.61
CA ARG A 380 8.47 -22.36 -19.64
C ARG A 380 7.94 -20.94 -19.39
N PHE A 381 7.08 -20.42 -20.27
CA PHE A 381 6.60 -19.04 -20.15
C PHE A 381 5.08 -18.95 -20.12
N THR A 382 4.57 -18.30 -19.08
CA THR A 382 3.14 -18.02 -18.89
C THR A 382 2.93 -16.52 -18.82
N LEU A 383 1.97 -16.01 -19.57
CA LEU A 383 1.48 -14.64 -19.50
C LEU A 383 0.27 -14.58 -18.57
N ASP A 384 0.25 -13.61 -17.66
CA ASP A 384 -0.86 -13.32 -16.76
C ASP A 384 -1.46 -11.96 -17.10
N ALA A 385 -2.79 -11.86 -17.08
CA ALA A 385 -3.50 -10.59 -17.21
C ALA A 385 -4.68 -10.54 -16.23
N ALA A 386 -4.96 -9.37 -15.67
CA ALA A 386 -6.06 -9.19 -14.74
C ALA A 386 -6.64 -7.78 -14.80
N GLY A 387 -7.92 -7.67 -14.41
CA GLY A 387 -8.60 -6.40 -14.22
C GLY A 387 -9.43 -6.42 -12.95
N SER A 388 -9.52 -5.27 -12.27
CA SER A 388 -10.35 -5.10 -11.07
C SER A 388 -11.16 -3.82 -11.16
N TYR A 389 -12.37 -3.87 -10.63
CA TYR A 389 -13.20 -2.72 -10.29
C TYR A 389 -13.35 -2.66 -8.77
N ILE A 390 -12.98 -1.54 -8.19
CA ILE A 390 -13.06 -1.32 -6.75
C ILE A 390 -14.07 -0.21 -6.50
N ASP A 391 -15.08 -0.50 -5.69
CA ASP A 391 -16.15 0.40 -5.30
C ASP A 391 -16.03 0.76 -3.82
N PHE A 392 -16.04 2.04 -3.48
CA PHE A 392 -15.88 2.54 -2.12
C PHE A 392 -17.19 3.12 -1.59
N ALA A 393 -17.46 2.85 -0.34
CA ALA A 393 -18.56 3.51 0.37
C ALA A 393 -18.25 5.01 0.54
N ASN A 394 -19.28 5.83 0.64
CA ASN A 394 -19.10 7.20 1.10
C ASN A 394 -18.61 7.22 2.54
N ALA A 395 -17.76 8.20 2.89
CA ALA A 395 -17.18 8.32 4.22
C ALA A 395 -17.02 9.78 4.63
N SER A 396 -17.34 10.09 5.89
CA SER A 396 -17.20 11.43 6.44
C SER A 396 -15.75 11.76 6.73
N ILE A 397 -15.34 12.98 6.42
CA ILE A 397 -14.10 13.61 6.88
C ILE A 397 -14.50 14.64 7.90
N ASP A 398 -14.26 14.32 9.17
CA ASP A 398 -14.68 15.17 10.28
C ASP A 398 -13.53 15.18 11.30
N ARG A 399 -12.78 16.26 11.34
CA ARG A 399 -11.57 16.34 12.15
C ARG A 399 -11.42 17.75 12.77
N ARG A 400 -10.99 17.77 14.04
CA ARG A 400 -10.64 19.00 14.74
C ARG A 400 -9.13 19.11 14.84
N THR A 401 -8.57 20.18 14.27
CA THR A 401 -7.13 20.46 14.31
C THR A 401 -6.91 21.92 14.68
N ALA A 402 -5.66 22.32 14.84
CA ALA A 402 -5.31 23.73 14.99
C ALA A 402 -3.94 23.97 14.36
N ALA A 403 -3.84 25.02 13.56
CA ALA A 403 -2.54 25.60 13.23
C ALA A 403 -2.00 26.36 14.45
N TYR A 404 -0.68 26.38 14.61
CA TYR A 404 0.03 27.03 15.70
C TYR A 404 -0.45 26.60 17.11
N ALA A 405 -0.79 25.32 17.26
CA ALA A 405 -1.29 24.77 18.52
C ALA A 405 -0.37 25.08 19.71
N GLY A 406 -0.96 25.45 20.87
CA GLY A 406 -0.23 25.77 22.08
C GLY A 406 0.43 27.17 22.07
N THR A 407 0.17 28.02 21.07
CA THR A 407 0.66 29.41 21.01
C THR A 407 -0.48 30.43 21.16
N ALA A 408 -0.14 31.70 21.40
CA ALA A 408 -1.10 32.78 21.46
C ALA A 408 -1.86 33.04 20.11
N VAL A 409 -1.32 32.53 19.01
CA VAL A 409 -1.89 32.65 17.67
C VAL A 409 -2.53 31.34 17.20
N GLN A 410 -2.84 30.43 18.12
CA GLN A 410 -3.53 29.18 17.81
C GLN A 410 -4.79 29.42 16.98
N THR A 411 -4.89 28.71 15.85
CA THR A 411 -5.95 28.86 14.88
C THR A 411 -6.69 27.52 14.73
N PRO A 412 -7.80 27.31 15.47
CA PRO A 412 -8.60 26.08 15.35
C PRO A 412 -9.26 25.95 13.97
N ILE A 413 -9.29 24.71 13.48
CA ILE A 413 -9.89 24.32 12.19
C ILE A 413 -10.80 23.12 12.45
N LEU A 414 -12.06 23.25 12.02
CA LEU A 414 -13.07 22.21 12.05
C LEU A 414 -13.27 21.71 10.63
N THR A 415 -12.51 20.69 10.24
CA THR A 415 -12.62 20.08 8.93
C THR A 415 -13.91 19.27 8.87
N ASN A 416 -14.76 19.52 7.86
CA ASN A 416 -16.01 18.80 7.65
C ASN A 416 -16.24 18.61 6.15
N GLY A 417 -16.15 17.36 5.73
CA GLY A 417 -16.33 16.98 4.33
C GLY A 417 -16.73 15.53 4.18
N GLN A 418 -16.77 15.08 2.95
CA GLN A 418 -17.17 13.70 2.62
C GLN A 418 -16.46 13.21 1.37
N VAL A 419 -16.06 11.94 1.41
CA VAL A 419 -15.66 11.16 0.23
C VAL A 419 -16.91 10.66 -0.46
N GLN A 420 -17.04 10.90 -1.76
CA GLN A 420 -18.20 10.53 -2.56
C GLN A 420 -17.79 9.94 -3.91
N ASN A 421 -18.61 9.02 -4.45
CA ASN A 421 -18.43 8.45 -5.78
C ASN A 421 -17.04 7.82 -6.01
N ALA A 422 -16.39 7.38 -4.93
CA ALA A 422 -15.03 6.88 -5.00
C ALA A 422 -15.00 5.46 -5.59
N ARG A 423 -14.15 5.25 -6.59
CA ARG A 423 -13.95 3.98 -7.28
C ARG A 423 -12.54 3.91 -7.84
N ALA A 424 -12.06 2.71 -8.12
CA ALA A 424 -10.80 2.54 -8.85
C ALA A 424 -10.90 1.42 -9.89
N PHE A 425 -10.19 1.60 -11.00
CA PHE A 425 -9.96 0.58 -12.01
C PHE A 425 -8.49 0.16 -11.92
N VAL A 426 -8.26 -1.14 -11.91
CA VAL A 426 -6.90 -1.69 -11.90
C VAL A 426 -6.74 -2.64 -13.07
N ALA A 427 -5.71 -2.42 -13.89
CA ALA A 427 -5.32 -3.30 -14.98
C ALA A 427 -3.90 -3.80 -14.74
N SER A 428 -3.69 -5.10 -14.82
CA SER A 428 -2.37 -5.71 -14.60
C SER A 428 -1.98 -6.67 -15.69
N ILE A 429 -0.68 -6.68 -15.98
CA ILE A 429 -0.04 -7.65 -16.85
C ILE A 429 1.21 -8.19 -16.15
N GLY A 430 1.50 -9.48 -16.35
CA GLY A 430 2.67 -10.12 -15.79
C GLY A 430 3.14 -11.31 -16.59
N GLY A 431 4.38 -11.71 -16.37
CA GLY A 431 4.98 -12.90 -16.96
C GLY A 431 5.65 -13.76 -15.91
N ARG A 432 5.52 -15.09 -16.07
CA ARG A 432 6.20 -16.09 -15.24
C ARG A 432 7.06 -16.97 -16.11
N PHE A 433 8.30 -17.13 -15.72
CA PHE A 433 9.28 -17.95 -16.44
C PHE A 433 9.81 -19.06 -15.51
N SER A 434 9.65 -20.32 -15.92
CA SER A 434 10.16 -21.48 -15.21
C SER A 434 11.47 -21.99 -15.86
N PHE A 435 12.49 -22.27 -15.06
CA PHE A 435 13.82 -22.68 -15.51
C PHE A 435 14.42 -23.80 -14.67
#